data_f7f223645140e9612bcad26dd3c47dfb
#
_entry.id   f7f223645140e9612bcad26dd3c47dfb
#
_cell.length_a   1.000
_cell.length_b   1.000
_cell.length_c   1.000
_cell.angle_alpha   90.00
_cell.angle_beta   90.00
_cell.angle_gamma   90.00
#
_symmetry.space_group_name_H-M   'P 1'
#
loop_
_entity.id
_entity.type
_entity.pdbx_description
1 polymer ?
#
loop_
_entity_poly.entity_id
_entity_poly.type
_entity_poly.pdbx_seq_one_letter_code
_entity_poly.pdbx_strand_id
1 'polypeptide(L)'
;MKNAYLAICYICNENCKFCPCSKKEKQDRLITPIEELKKSVDKMQLHGVTDITLSGGEPTLHPDLLELVGYIQEKNIKVTILSNGERFSSALYILEVLDKVDITSLRVITTLHSSKAEEHEKANQTIGSFERSIAGLKNLSQNGAKIIIKHCITKENYQNLVEFYKYCTANFEQNVDVQLCSIDYCGIPQSMWENEKILFRNLKPYLEELLDYDIQLKEKGSTRRLYCINMPLCSCDPFFWKYMPRHREKMYDQYKDPHKNVLVQIADNVGTHKEYCKDCKVKQICCGTYFTAYDICKSETVIPYV
;
A
#
# COMPACT_ATOMS: atom_id res chain seq x y z
N MET A 1 -7.20 -3.36 17.24
CA MET A 1 -5.81 -3.62 16.79
C MET A 1 -5.15 -2.27 16.63
N LYS A 2 -3.90 -2.09 17.09
CA LYS A 2 -3.18 -0.83 16.90
C LYS A 2 -2.06 -1.08 15.91
N ASN A 3 -2.06 -0.35 14.81
CA ASN A 3 -1.08 -0.49 13.74
C ASN A 3 -0.07 0.65 13.80
N ALA A 4 1.18 0.38 13.48
CA ALA A 4 2.20 1.40 13.30
C ALA A 4 2.85 1.31 11.94
N TYR A 5 3.32 2.45 11.45
CA TYR A 5 4.10 2.57 10.23
C TYR A 5 5.50 3.07 10.59
N LEU A 6 6.52 2.38 10.14
CA LEU A 6 7.92 2.69 10.43
C LEU A 6 8.71 2.80 9.13
N ALA A 7 9.12 4.01 8.77
CA ALA A 7 10.06 4.23 7.70
C ALA A 7 11.48 3.92 8.20
N ILE A 8 12.14 2.92 7.62
CA ILE A 8 13.44 2.44 8.09
C ILE A 8 14.62 2.98 7.27
N CYS A 9 14.34 3.38 6.02
CA CYS A 9 15.32 4.01 5.14
C CYS A 9 14.64 4.80 4.04
N TYR A 10 15.40 5.67 3.36
CA TYR A 10 14.92 6.43 2.20
C TYR A 10 15.69 6.08 0.89
N ILE A 11 16.60 5.12 0.94
CA ILE A 11 17.17 4.54 -0.28
C ILE A 11 16.12 3.75 -1.03
N CYS A 12 16.11 3.84 -2.36
CA CYS A 12 15.23 3.08 -3.22
C CYS A 12 15.91 2.82 -4.57
N ASN A 13 15.66 1.66 -5.13
CA ASN A 13 16.12 1.27 -6.47
C ASN A 13 15.12 1.65 -7.57
N GLU A 14 13.95 2.18 -7.22
CA GLU A 14 12.94 2.71 -8.14
C GLU A 14 12.80 4.23 -8.02
N ASN A 15 12.24 4.85 -9.06
CA ASN A 15 11.97 6.29 -9.11
C ASN A 15 10.51 6.58 -9.53
N CYS A 16 9.56 5.97 -8.84
CA CYS A 16 8.13 6.05 -9.15
C CYS A 16 7.66 7.50 -9.29
N LYS A 17 6.85 7.79 -10.32
CA LYS A 17 6.35 9.14 -10.67
C LYS A 17 5.54 9.80 -9.56
N PHE A 18 4.81 9.00 -8.77
CA PHE A 18 3.91 9.44 -7.71
C PHE A 18 4.38 9.01 -6.31
N CYS A 19 5.69 8.80 -6.14
CA CYS A 19 6.25 8.40 -4.86
C CYS A 19 6.05 9.47 -3.80
N PRO A 20 5.44 9.16 -2.64
CA PRO A 20 5.24 10.14 -1.56
C PRO A 20 6.52 10.57 -0.86
N CYS A 21 7.60 9.79 -0.99
CA CYS A 21 8.91 10.20 -0.46
C CYS A 21 9.47 11.37 -1.27
N SER A 22 9.86 12.44 -0.58
CA SER A 22 10.41 13.61 -1.25
C SER A 22 11.71 13.29 -2.00
N LYS A 23 11.97 14.03 -3.10
CA LYS A 23 13.24 13.88 -3.82
C LYS A 23 14.45 14.13 -2.90
N LYS A 24 14.33 15.05 -1.94
CA LYS A 24 15.38 15.36 -0.96
C LYS A 24 15.66 14.16 -0.05
N GLU A 25 14.64 13.54 0.53
CA GLU A 25 14.78 12.35 1.38
C GLU A 25 15.48 11.21 0.63
N LYS A 26 15.12 10.99 -0.64
CA LYS A 26 15.79 9.99 -1.50
C LYS A 26 17.24 10.37 -1.82
N GLN A 27 17.54 11.65 -2.02
CA GLN A 27 18.91 12.12 -2.28
C GLN A 27 19.81 11.96 -1.07
N ASP A 28 19.29 12.25 0.14
CA ASP A 28 20.03 12.10 1.39
C ASP A 28 20.32 10.64 1.72
N ARG A 29 19.67 9.68 1.04
CA ARG A 29 19.86 8.23 1.20
C ARG A 29 19.93 7.77 2.67
N LEU A 30 19.09 8.34 3.50
CA LEU A 30 19.08 8.08 4.92
C LEU A 30 18.76 6.60 5.21
N ILE A 31 19.56 5.99 6.07
CA ILE A 31 19.35 4.67 6.65
C ILE A 31 19.32 4.86 8.15
N THR A 32 18.21 4.48 8.79
CA THR A 32 18.10 4.59 10.25
C THR A 32 18.88 3.46 10.92
N PRO A 33 19.80 3.73 11.85
CA PRO A 33 20.55 2.69 12.54
C PRO A 33 19.65 1.68 13.24
N ILE A 34 20.04 0.39 13.23
CA ILE A 34 19.23 -0.70 13.78
C ILE A 34 18.86 -0.48 15.26
N GLU A 35 19.76 0.07 16.05
CA GLU A 35 19.51 0.33 17.48
C GLU A 35 18.42 1.39 17.69
N GLU A 36 18.29 2.36 16.81
CA GLU A 36 17.21 3.37 16.84
C GLU A 36 15.88 2.75 16.42
N LEU A 37 15.92 1.85 15.41
CA LEU A 37 14.75 1.10 14.96
C LEU A 37 14.21 0.19 16.06
N LYS A 38 15.08 -0.55 16.76
CA LYS A 38 14.70 -1.40 17.90
C LYS A 38 14.07 -0.58 19.03
N LYS A 39 14.65 0.57 19.39
CA LYS A 39 14.06 1.48 20.38
C LYS A 39 12.69 1.98 19.97
N SER A 40 12.46 2.18 18.66
CA SER A 40 11.17 2.58 18.13
C SER A 40 10.14 1.47 18.25
N VAL A 41 10.54 0.23 17.94
CA VAL A 41 9.70 -0.96 18.11
C VAL A 41 9.32 -1.15 19.59
N ASP A 42 10.24 -0.96 20.52
CA ASP A 42 9.97 -1.05 21.96
C ASP A 42 8.94 -0.03 22.42
N LYS A 43 9.06 1.21 21.96
CA LYS A 43 8.05 2.24 22.22
C LYS A 43 6.68 1.88 21.64
N MET A 44 6.64 1.37 20.41
CA MET A 44 5.40 0.92 19.77
C MET A 44 4.75 -0.19 20.59
N GLN A 45 5.54 -1.16 21.07
CA GLN A 45 5.07 -2.23 21.94
C GLN A 45 4.44 -1.70 23.24
N LEU A 46 5.11 -0.75 23.90
CA LEU A 46 4.59 -0.09 25.12
C LEU A 46 3.26 0.65 24.89
N HIS A 47 3.04 1.16 23.67
CA HIS A 47 1.78 1.76 23.28
C HIS A 47 0.72 0.73 22.84
N GLY A 48 1.02 -0.57 22.93
CA GLY A 48 0.13 -1.66 22.59
C GLY A 48 -0.07 -1.85 21.08
N VAL A 49 0.94 -1.48 20.27
CA VAL A 49 0.96 -1.79 18.84
C VAL A 49 1.09 -3.29 18.64
N THR A 50 0.28 -3.84 17.75
CA THR A 50 0.20 -5.29 17.46
C THR A 50 0.54 -5.63 16.02
N ASP A 51 0.72 -4.63 15.15
CA ASP A 51 1.11 -4.82 13.75
C ASP A 51 2.00 -3.63 13.33
N ILE A 52 3.18 -3.89 12.81
CA ILE A 52 4.13 -2.87 12.33
C ILE A 52 4.33 -3.05 10.83
N THR A 53 4.10 -1.97 10.07
CA THR A 53 4.44 -1.92 8.64
C THR A 53 5.78 -1.21 8.47
N LEU A 54 6.77 -1.96 7.97
CA LEU A 54 8.09 -1.45 7.59
C LEU A 54 8.04 -0.89 6.17
N SER A 55 8.54 0.31 5.98
CA SER A 55 8.50 1.01 4.70
C SER A 55 9.60 2.08 4.62
N GLY A 56 9.42 3.10 3.79
CA GLY A 56 10.32 4.21 3.54
C GLY A 56 10.58 4.38 2.05
N GLY A 57 11.84 4.26 1.62
CA GLY A 57 12.19 4.03 0.22
C GLY A 57 11.88 2.58 -0.17
N GLU A 58 12.92 1.74 -0.28
CA GLU A 58 12.76 0.29 -0.42
C GLU A 58 13.37 -0.40 0.82
N PRO A 59 12.54 -0.96 1.71
CA PRO A 59 13.01 -1.56 2.96
C PRO A 59 14.02 -2.70 2.78
N THR A 60 13.90 -3.47 1.71
CA THR A 60 14.83 -4.59 1.44
C THR A 60 16.26 -4.14 1.15
N LEU A 61 16.48 -2.85 0.91
CA LEU A 61 17.83 -2.28 0.76
C LEU A 61 18.47 -1.90 2.11
N HIS A 62 17.69 -1.91 3.21
CA HIS A 62 18.24 -1.71 4.54
C HIS A 62 19.10 -2.93 4.93
N PRO A 63 20.38 -2.73 5.32
CA PRO A 63 21.28 -3.86 5.62
C PRO A 63 20.76 -4.78 6.73
N ASP A 64 20.13 -4.20 7.75
CA ASP A 64 19.68 -4.89 8.95
C ASP A 64 18.17 -5.22 8.92
N LEU A 65 17.52 -5.22 7.74
CA LEU A 65 16.08 -5.47 7.64
C LEU A 65 15.69 -6.80 8.30
N LEU A 66 16.40 -7.88 8.01
CA LEU A 66 16.04 -9.22 8.49
C LEU A 66 16.23 -9.34 10.00
N GLU A 67 17.26 -8.70 10.56
CA GLU A 67 17.43 -8.59 12.00
C GLU A 67 16.29 -7.85 12.67
N LEU A 68 15.85 -6.73 12.07
CA LEU A 68 14.72 -5.97 12.58
C LEU A 68 13.41 -6.77 12.52
N VAL A 69 13.17 -7.50 11.43
CA VAL A 69 11.98 -8.36 11.27
C VAL A 69 11.98 -9.45 12.35
N GLY A 70 13.09 -10.16 12.55
CA GLY A 70 13.24 -11.16 13.62
C GLY A 70 12.96 -10.56 15.00
N TYR A 71 13.53 -9.40 15.30
CA TYR A 71 13.31 -8.67 16.55
C TYR A 71 11.83 -8.33 16.80
N ILE A 72 11.08 -7.92 15.75
CA ILE A 72 9.65 -7.65 15.85
C ILE A 72 8.86 -8.94 16.09
N GLN A 73 9.22 -10.03 15.39
CA GLN A 73 8.55 -11.33 15.53
C GLN A 73 8.76 -11.93 16.93
N GLU A 74 9.96 -11.83 17.51
CA GLU A 74 10.26 -12.25 18.88
C GLU A 74 9.37 -11.56 19.93
N LYS A 75 8.90 -10.34 19.64
CA LYS A 75 7.96 -9.59 20.50
C LYS A 75 6.50 -9.96 20.27
N ASN A 76 6.20 -10.98 19.46
CA ASN A 76 4.85 -11.37 19.05
C ASN A 76 4.06 -10.22 18.38
N ILE A 77 4.74 -9.31 17.70
CA ILE A 77 4.15 -8.24 16.90
C ILE A 77 4.14 -8.70 15.44
N LYS A 78 3.00 -8.55 14.78
CA LYS A 78 2.90 -8.85 13.35
C LYS A 78 3.72 -7.86 12.55
N VAL A 79 4.45 -8.36 11.55
CA VAL A 79 5.26 -7.50 10.68
C VAL A 79 4.76 -7.58 9.24
N THR A 80 4.66 -6.40 8.64
CA THR A 80 4.35 -6.22 7.23
C THR A 80 5.49 -5.45 6.58
N ILE A 81 5.99 -5.91 5.44
CA ILE A 81 6.96 -5.15 4.63
C ILE A 81 6.22 -4.58 3.42
N LEU A 82 6.27 -3.27 3.25
CA LEU A 82 5.81 -2.59 2.04
C LEU A 82 7.01 -2.42 1.11
N SER A 83 7.11 -3.27 0.08
CA SER A 83 8.28 -3.41 -0.78
C SER A 83 7.89 -3.39 -2.26
N ASN A 84 8.79 -2.98 -3.14
CA ASN A 84 8.64 -3.19 -4.59
C ASN A 84 8.82 -4.65 -5.01
N GLY A 85 9.30 -5.52 -4.12
CA GLY A 85 9.40 -6.95 -4.34
C GLY A 85 10.64 -7.42 -5.09
N GLU A 86 11.39 -6.52 -5.72
CA GLU A 86 12.47 -6.89 -6.64
C GLU A 86 13.57 -7.73 -5.98
N ARG A 87 14.01 -7.40 -4.76
CA ARG A 87 15.09 -8.12 -4.09
C ARG A 87 14.72 -9.57 -3.76
N PHE A 88 13.45 -9.86 -3.55
CA PHE A 88 12.97 -11.23 -3.34
C PHE A 88 13.05 -12.12 -4.60
N SER A 89 13.38 -11.57 -5.78
CA SER A 89 13.70 -12.36 -6.96
C SER A 89 14.99 -13.16 -6.82
N SER A 90 15.90 -12.75 -5.92
CA SER A 90 17.15 -13.43 -5.64
C SER A 90 16.93 -14.66 -4.77
N ALA A 91 17.30 -15.83 -5.28
CA ALA A 91 17.27 -17.08 -4.49
C ALA A 91 18.17 -17.01 -3.25
N LEU A 92 19.33 -16.37 -3.35
CA LEU A 92 20.22 -16.17 -2.20
C LEU A 92 19.56 -15.32 -1.12
N TYR A 93 18.86 -14.23 -1.51
CA TYR A 93 18.16 -13.40 -0.53
C TYR A 93 17.00 -14.14 0.12
N ILE A 94 16.29 -14.99 -0.61
CA ILE A 94 15.24 -15.86 -0.02
C ILE A 94 15.84 -16.81 1.00
N LEU A 95 17.00 -17.42 0.74
CA LEU A 95 17.68 -18.27 1.72
C LEU A 95 18.06 -17.48 2.98
N GLU A 96 18.54 -16.25 2.87
CA GLU A 96 18.80 -15.39 4.02
C GLU A 96 17.53 -15.07 4.81
N VAL A 97 16.39 -14.85 4.12
CA VAL A 97 15.09 -14.63 4.77
C VAL A 97 14.68 -15.86 5.56
N LEU A 98 14.77 -17.06 4.96
CA LEU A 98 14.40 -18.33 5.61
C LEU A 98 15.28 -18.67 6.82
N ASP A 99 16.53 -18.24 6.80
CA ASP A 99 17.47 -18.44 7.92
C ASP A 99 17.16 -17.53 9.12
N LYS A 100 16.71 -16.31 8.88
CA LYS A 100 16.63 -15.25 9.90
C LYS A 100 15.24 -14.91 10.41
N VAL A 101 14.19 -15.26 9.67
CA VAL A 101 12.82 -14.84 10.01
C VAL A 101 11.80 -15.95 9.76
N ASP A 102 10.74 -15.96 10.56
CA ASP A 102 9.58 -16.80 10.27
C ASP A 102 8.79 -16.21 9.08
N ILE A 103 9.07 -16.72 7.88
CA ILE A 103 8.44 -16.26 6.65
C ILE A 103 6.93 -16.51 6.64
N THR A 104 6.43 -17.52 7.37
CA THR A 104 4.99 -17.87 7.38
C THR A 104 4.15 -16.85 8.15
N SER A 105 4.75 -16.15 9.09
CA SER A 105 4.15 -15.04 9.82
C SER A 105 4.42 -13.67 9.16
N LEU A 106 5.30 -13.63 8.15
CA LEU A 106 5.62 -12.41 7.40
C LEU A 106 4.52 -12.06 6.40
N ARG A 107 4.12 -10.79 6.38
CA ARG A 107 3.28 -10.23 5.33
C ARG A 107 4.12 -9.30 4.44
N VAL A 108 3.98 -9.45 3.13
CA VAL A 108 4.62 -8.55 2.15
C VAL A 108 3.54 -7.93 1.28
N ILE A 109 3.55 -6.61 1.19
CA ILE A 109 2.69 -5.83 0.29
C ILE A 109 3.59 -5.31 -0.83
N THR A 110 3.36 -5.78 -2.04
CA THR A 110 4.13 -5.35 -3.22
C THR A 110 3.24 -4.59 -4.19
N THR A 111 3.72 -3.45 -4.66
CA THR A 111 2.97 -2.64 -5.61
C THR A 111 3.25 -3.09 -7.05
N LEU A 112 2.19 -3.48 -7.76
CA LEU A 112 2.21 -3.67 -9.22
C LEU A 112 1.35 -2.58 -9.88
N HIS A 113 1.97 -1.83 -10.79
CA HIS A 113 1.32 -0.68 -11.43
C HIS A 113 0.49 -1.05 -12.65
N SER A 114 0.78 -2.18 -13.28
CA SER A 114 0.05 -2.72 -14.43
C SER A 114 0.24 -4.24 -14.53
N SER A 115 -0.57 -4.88 -15.36
CA SER A 115 -0.39 -6.26 -15.84
C SER A 115 0.64 -6.37 -16.97
N LYS A 116 1.14 -5.25 -17.48
CA LYS A 116 2.10 -5.15 -18.60
C LYS A 116 3.41 -4.55 -18.12
N ALA A 117 4.53 -5.16 -18.50
CA ALA A 117 5.85 -4.72 -18.11
C ALA A 117 6.12 -3.25 -18.49
N GLU A 118 5.83 -2.87 -19.72
CA GLU A 118 6.06 -1.51 -20.22
C GLU A 118 5.32 -0.44 -19.39
N GLU A 119 4.04 -0.69 -19.06
CA GLU A 119 3.24 0.25 -18.27
C GLU A 119 3.72 0.31 -16.82
N HIS A 120 4.08 -0.83 -16.23
CA HIS A 120 4.62 -0.90 -14.86
C HIS A 120 5.95 -0.12 -14.77
N GLU A 121 6.87 -0.40 -15.69
CA GLU A 121 8.21 0.21 -15.73
C GLU A 121 8.17 1.70 -16.09
N LYS A 122 7.21 2.12 -16.89
CA LYS A 122 6.92 3.54 -17.13
C LYS A 122 6.45 4.25 -15.85
N ALA A 123 5.68 3.58 -14.99
CA ALA A 123 5.18 4.15 -13.73
C ALA A 123 6.29 4.28 -12.67
N ASN A 124 7.15 3.27 -12.51
CA ASN A 124 8.23 3.27 -11.51
C ASN A 124 9.59 3.70 -12.08
N GLN A 125 9.68 3.97 -13.38
CA GLN A 125 10.88 4.46 -14.10
C GLN A 125 12.09 3.51 -13.94
N THR A 126 11.86 2.18 -13.94
CA THR A 126 12.91 1.19 -13.70
C THR A 126 12.74 -0.01 -14.64
N ILE A 127 13.64 -0.14 -15.62
CA ILE A 127 13.62 -1.21 -16.61
C ILE A 127 13.88 -2.58 -15.96
N GLY A 128 13.10 -3.60 -16.33
CA GLY A 128 13.20 -4.96 -15.82
C GLY A 128 12.61 -5.15 -14.40
N SER A 129 12.04 -4.09 -13.80
CA SER A 129 11.43 -4.16 -12.47
C SER A 129 10.20 -5.06 -12.45
N PHE A 130 9.40 -5.08 -13.52
CA PHE A 130 8.21 -5.92 -13.59
C PHE A 130 8.54 -7.40 -13.38
N GLU A 131 9.46 -7.94 -14.18
CA GLU A 131 9.85 -9.34 -14.09
C GLU A 131 10.48 -9.68 -12.74
N ARG A 132 11.31 -8.79 -12.19
CA ARG A 132 11.91 -8.99 -10.86
C ARG A 132 10.84 -8.98 -9.76
N SER A 133 9.89 -8.06 -9.79
CA SER A 133 8.78 -8.02 -8.81
C SER A 133 7.91 -9.27 -8.89
N ILE A 134 7.56 -9.73 -10.11
CA ILE A 134 6.80 -10.97 -10.30
C ILE A 134 7.57 -12.19 -9.78
N ALA A 135 8.86 -12.31 -10.09
CA ALA A 135 9.70 -13.39 -9.59
C ALA A 135 9.79 -13.36 -8.05
N GLY A 136 9.95 -12.17 -7.47
CA GLY A 136 9.98 -11.99 -6.02
C GLY A 136 8.68 -12.40 -5.34
N LEU A 137 7.53 -12.02 -5.89
CA LEU A 137 6.21 -12.42 -5.41
C LEU A 137 6.02 -13.94 -5.46
N LYS A 138 6.44 -14.59 -6.55
CA LYS A 138 6.38 -16.05 -6.69
C LYS A 138 7.27 -16.74 -5.67
N ASN A 139 8.50 -16.29 -5.49
CA ASN A 139 9.42 -16.85 -4.51
C ASN A 139 8.86 -16.74 -3.08
N LEU A 140 8.31 -15.58 -2.71
CA LEU A 140 7.68 -15.38 -1.40
C LEU A 140 6.46 -16.30 -1.22
N SER A 141 5.58 -16.41 -2.22
CA SER A 141 4.38 -17.27 -2.17
C SER A 141 4.76 -18.74 -1.99
N GLN A 142 5.72 -19.22 -2.76
CA GLN A 142 6.21 -20.61 -2.68
C GLN A 142 6.81 -20.97 -1.32
N ASN A 143 7.33 -19.97 -0.60
CA ASN A 143 7.91 -20.15 0.74
C ASN A 143 6.93 -19.82 1.88
N GLY A 144 5.64 -19.58 1.58
CA GLY A 144 4.59 -19.46 2.57
C GLY A 144 4.35 -18.06 3.15
N ALA A 145 5.00 -17.01 2.61
CA ALA A 145 4.71 -15.64 3.01
C ALA A 145 3.27 -15.24 2.67
N LYS A 146 2.69 -14.36 3.47
CA LYS A 146 1.39 -13.75 3.17
C LYS A 146 1.58 -12.56 2.24
N ILE A 147 1.02 -12.65 1.03
CA ILE A 147 1.23 -11.66 -0.01
C ILE A 147 -0.02 -10.86 -0.28
N ILE A 148 0.17 -9.56 -0.44
CA ILE A 148 -0.84 -8.64 -0.93
C ILE A 148 -0.25 -7.90 -2.13
N ILE A 149 -0.88 -8.03 -3.29
CA ILE A 149 -0.58 -7.21 -4.46
C ILE A 149 -1.36 -5.90 -4.32
N LYS A 150 -0.64 -4.81 -4.12
CA LYS A 150 -1.23 -3.46 -4.09
C LYS A 150 -1.23 -2.86 -5.47
N HIS A 151 -2.37 -2.34 -5.90
CA HIS A 151 -2.52 -1.58 -7.14
C HIS A 151 -2.93 -0.15 -6.83
N CYS A 152 -2.01 0.78 -7.06
CA CYS A 152 -2.30 2.21 -6.95
C CYS A 152 -3.01 2.66 -8.22
N ILE A 153 -4.26 3.11 -8.09
CA ILE A 153 -5.07 3.58 -9.21
C ILE A 153 -4.59 4.96 -9.63
N THR A 154 -4.14 5.08 -10.87
CA THR A 154 -3.61 6.29 -11.48
C THR A 154 -4.42 6.66 -12.72
N LYS A 155 -4.21 7.87 -13.25
CA LYS A 155 -4.81 8.33 -14.51
C LYS A 155 -4.49 7.40 -15.69
N GLU A 156 -3.33 6.73 -15.65
CA GLU A 156 -2.87 5.85 -16.71
C GLU A 156 -3.51 4.45 -16.67
N ASN A 157 -3.96 3.97 -15.48
CA ASN A 157 -4.38 2.58 -15.30
C ASN A 157 -5.83 2.37 -14.84
N TYR A 158 -6.58 3.43 -14.45
CA TYR A 158 -7.91 3.28 -13.84
C TYR A 158 -8.95 2.60 -14.74
N GLN A 159 -8.74 2.58 -16.05
CA GLN A 159 -9.63 1.93 -17.02
C GLN A 159 -9.33 0.43 -17.19
N ASN A 160 -8.16 -0.03 -16.76
CA ASN A 160 -7.65 -1.40 -16.98
C ASN A 160 -7.74 -2.29 -15.73
N LEU A 161 -8.61 -1.94 -14.76
CA LEU A 161 -8.69 -2.64 -13.47
C LEU A 161 -9.08 -4.11 -13.60
N VAL A 162 -10.02 -4.43 -14.48
CA VAL A 162 -10.44 -5.82 -14.74
C VAL A 162 -9.32 -6.62 -15.39
N GLU A 163 -8.60 -6.05 -16.36
CA GLU A 163 -7.46 -6.69 -17.02
C GLU A 163 -6.34 -6.99 -16.00
N PHE A 164 -6.02 -6.00 -15.15
CA PHE A 164 -5.07 -6.18 -14.06
C PHE A 164 -5.47 -7.32 -13.11
N TYR A 165 -6.73 -7.36 -12.71
CA TYR A 165 -7.20 -8.40 -11.79
C TYR A 165 -7.23 -9.78 -12.44
N LYS A 166 -7.61 -9.89 -13.72
CA LYS A 166 -7.49 -11.12 -14.51
C LYS A 166 -6.05 -11.62 -14.55
N TYR A 167 -5.10 -10.72 -14.75
CA TYR A 167 -3.67 -11.04 -14.69
C TYR A 167 -3.29 -11.63 -13.32
N CYS A 168 -3.71 -10.98 -12.22
CA CYS A 168 -3.43 -11.47 -10.87
C CYS A 168 -4.03 -12.85 -10.62
N THR A 169 -5.26 -13.10 -11.09
CA THR A 169 -5.93 -14.40 -10.90
C THR A 169 -5.31 -15.53 -11.71
N ALA A 170 -4.73 -15.21 -12.86
CA ALA A 170 -4.09 -16.20 -13.74
C ALA A 170 -2.64 -16.54 -13.33
N ASN A 171 -1.93 -15.60 -12.65
CA ASN A 171 -0.50 -15.73 -12.42
C ASN A 171 -0.10 -16.01 -10.96
N PHE A 172 -1.03 -15.87 -10.02
CA PHE A 172 -0.76 -16.05 -8.59
C PHE A 172 -1.79 -16.97 -7.94
N GLU A 173 -1.35 -17.67 -6.89
CA GLU A 173 -2.19 -18.54 -6.07
C GLU A 173 -3.33 -17.79 -5.38
N GLN A 174 -4.39 -18.52 -5.00
CA GLN A 174 -5.59 -17.95 -4.38
C GLN A 174 -5.36 -17.25 -3.03
N ASN A 175 -4.28 -17.59 -2.34
CA ASN A 175 -3.86 -16.98 -1.07
C ASN A 175 -3.17 -15.62 -1.23
N VAL A 176 -2.91 -15.16 -2.46
CA VAL A 176 -2.38 -13.84 -2.76
C VAL A 176 -3.53 -12.86 -2.87
N ASP A 177 -3.67 -11.97 -1.90
CA ASP A 177 -4.72 -10.94 -1.86
C ASP A 177 -4.43 -9.80 -2.84
N VAL A 178 -5.48 -9.09 -3.28
CA VAL A 178 -5.35 -7.88 -4.10
C VAL A 178 -5.95 -6.69 -3.38
N GLN A 179 -5.18 -5.61 -3.28
CA GLN A 179 -5.56 -4.36 -2.65
C GLN A 179 -5.56 -3.23 -3.65
N LEU A 180 -6.69 -2.61 -3.88
CA LEU A 180 -6.79 -1.39 -4.68
C LEU A 180 -6.64 -0.17 -3.77
N CYS A 181 -5.87 0.80 -4.19
CA CYS A 181 -5.62 2.03 -3.45
C CYS A 181 -5.79 3.25 -4.34
N SER A 182 -6.54 4.26 -3.90
CA SER A 182 -6.49 5.55 -4.57
C SER A 182 -5.10 6.16 -4.44
N ILE A 183 -4.71 6.98 -5.42
CA ILE A 183 -3.42 7.66 -5.39
C ILE A 183 -3.42 8.78 -4.33
N ASP A 184 -2.28 8.92 -3.63
CA ASP A 184 -1.97 10.13 -2.88
C ASP A 184 -1.15 11.07 -3.77
N TYR A 185 -1.68 12.25 -4.01
CA TYR A 185 -1.06 13.22 -4.92
C TYR A 185 0.13 13.97 -4.30
N CYS A 186 0.47 13.74 -3.02
CA CYS A 186 1.60 14.41 -2.36
C CYS A 186 2.94 14.14 -3.05
N GLY A 187 3.09 13.00 -3.73
CA GLY A 187 4.28 12.65 -4.51
C GLY A 187 4.32 13.23 -5.93
N ILE A 188 3.26 13.91 -6.37
CA ILE A 188 3.15 14.47 -7.71
C ILE A 188 3.35 16.00 -7.65
N PRO A 189 4.20 16.58 -8.50
CA PRO A 189 4.34 18.03 -8.57
C PRO A 189 2.99 18.73 -8.79
N GLN A 190 2.74 19.81 -8.04
CA GLN A 190 1.45 20.51 -8.10
C GLN A 190 1.08 20.99 -9.51
N SER A 191 2.07 21.35 -10.32
CA SER A 191 1.88 21.73 -11.73
C SER A 191 1.33 20.60 -12.61
N MET A 192 1.42 19.34 -12.16
CA MET A 192 0.92 18.17 -12.91
C MET A 192 -0.45 17.68 -12.40
N TRP A 193 -0.96 18.22 -11.31
CA TRP A 193 -2.17 17.72 -10.67
C TRP A 193 -3.39 17.67 -11.60
N GLU A 194 -3.61 18.71 -12.40
CA GLU A 194 -4.72 18.75 -13.34
C GLU A 194 -4.68 17.61 -14.37
N ASN A 195 -3.48 17.22 -14.81
CA ASN A 195 -3.30 16.15 -15.77
C ASN A 195 -3.42 14.76 -15.14
N GLU A 196 -3.09 14.63 -13.86
CA GLU A 196 -3.03 13.34 -13.15
C GLU A 196 -4.29 13.06 -12.31
N LYS A 197 -5.19 14.04 -12.16
CA LYS A 197 -6.39 13.88 -11.33
C LYS A 197 -7.35 12.83 -11.89
N ILE A 198 -7.93 12.06 -10.97
CA ILE A 198 -9.01 11.12 -11.24
C ILE A 198 -10.19 11.48 -10.36
N LEU A 199 -11.33 11.71 -10.99
CA LEU A 199 -12.59 11.91 -10.28
C LEU A 199 -13.21 10.55 -9.97
N PHE A 200 -13.71 10.33 -8.75
CA PHE A 200 -14.33 9.05 -8.39
C PHE A 200 -15.53 8.71 -9.27
N ARG A 201 -16.26 9.70 -9.78
CA ARG A 201 -17.35 9.48 -10.75
C ARG A 201 -16.85 8.84 -12.06
N ASN A 202 -15.63 9.17 -12.49
CA ASN A 202 -15.02 8.60 -13.69
C ASN A 202 -14.42 7.21 -13.44
N LEU A 203 -13.92 6.98 -12.22
CA LEU A 203 -13.43 5.69 -11.77
C LEU A 203 -14.56 4.68 -11.57
N LYS A 204 -15.71 5.13 -11.09
CA LYS A 204 -16.85 4.31 -10.66
C LYS A 204 -17.20 3.17 -11.60
N PRO A 205 -17.45 3.37 -12.92
CA PRO A 205 -17.86 2.29 -13.81
C PRO A 205 -16.81 1.18 -13.93
N TYR A 206 -15.52 1.53 -13.98
CA TYR A 206 -14.43 0.54 -14.09
C TYR A 206 -14.19 -0.20 -12.77
N LEU A 207 -14.37 0.49 -11.65
CA LEU A 207 -14.30 -0.12 -10.33
C LEU A 207 -15.43 -1.12 -10.13
N GLU A 208 -16.66 -0.74 -10.46
CA GLU A 208 -17.84 -1.61 -10.34
C GLU A 208 -17.75 -2.83 -11.25
N GLU A 209 -17.28 -2.68 -12.50
CA GLU A 209 -17.02 -3.80 -13.40
C GLU A 209 -16.01 -4.80 -12.80
N LEU A 210 -14.94 -4.32 -12.20
CA LEU A 210 -13.99 -5.18 -11.50
C LEU A 210 -14.63 -5.91 -10.31
N LEU A 211 -15.42 -5.21 -9.49
CA LEU A 211 -16.05 -5.78 -8.30
C LEU A 211 -17.12 -6.81 -8.67
N ASP A 212 -17.86 -6.59 -9.75
CA ASP A 212 -18.78 -7.59 -10.34
C ASP A 212 -18.02 -8.83 -10.82
N TYR A 213 -16.89 -8.63 -11.49
CA TYR A 213 -16.05 -9.74 -11.92
C TYR A 213 -15.52 -10.58 -10.74
N ASP A 214 -15.11 -9.95 -9.64
CA ASP A 214 -14.71 -10.67 -8.42
C ASP A 214 -15.88 -11.45 -7.80
N ILE A 215 -17.09 -10.90 -7.80
CA ILE A 215 -18.30 -11.61 -7.33
C ILE A 215 -18.51 -12.89 -8.17
N GLN A 216 -18.44 -12.79 -9.48
CA GLN A 216 -18.58 -13.96 -10.38
C GLN A 216 -17.49 -15.01 -10.12
N LEU A 217 -16.26 -14.61 -9.81
CA LEU A 217 -15.19 -15.52 -9.43
C LEU A 217 -15.47 -16.21 -8.09
N LYS A 218 -16.01 -15.51 -7.12
CA LYS A 218 -16.39 -16.07 -5.81
C LYS A 218 -17.52 -17.07 -5.91
N GLU A 219 -18.50 -16.82 -6.78
CA GLU A 219 -19.57 -17.80 -7.11
C GLU A 219 -19.00 -19.09 -7.72
N LYS A 220 -17.85 -19.00 -8.40
CA LYS A 220 -17.11 -20.14 -8.95
C LYS A 220 -16.09 -20.75 -7.96
N GLY A 221 -16.11 -20.32 -6.69
CA GLY A 221 -15.27 -20.87 -5.62
C GLY A 221 -13.95 -20.14 -5.35
N SER A 222 -13.73 -18.95 -5.90
CA SER A 222 -12.55 -18.17 -5.56
C SER A 222 -12.55 -17.71 -4.09
N THR A 223 -11.45 -17.95 -3.40
CA THR A 223 -11.22 -17.51 -2.00
C THR A 223 -10.34 -16.27 -1.89
N ARG A 224 -9.77 -15.79 -3.02
CA ARG A 224 -8.92 -14.60 -3.07
C ARG A 224 -9.65 -13.40 -2.47
N ARG A 225 -8.97 -12.63 -1.64
CA ARG A 225 -9.51 -11.38 -1.12
C ARG A 225 -9.15 -10.24 -2.06
N LEU A 226 -10.19 -9.51 -2.47
CA LEU A 226 -10.08 -8.20 -3.11
C LEU A 226 -10.66 -7.15 -2.18
N TYR A 227 -9.97 -6.04 -1.98
CA TYR A 227 -10.47 -4.93 -1.16
C TYR A 227 -9.84 -3.60 -1.56
N CYS A 228 -10.54 -2.52 -1.24
CA CYS A 228 -10.13 -1.16 -1.53
C CYS A 228 -9.67 -0.44 -0.27
N ILE A 229 -8.70 0.44 -0.39
CA ILE A 229 -8.26 1.33 0.69
C ILE A 229 -8.18 2.78 0.21
N ASN A 230 -8.35 3.72 1.13
CA ASN A 230 -8.27 5.16 0.86
C ASN A 230 -9.22 5.66 -0.24
N MET A 231 -10.33 4.96 -0.42
CA MET A 231 -11.42 5.33 -1.32
C MET A 231 -12.70 5.58 -0.52
N PRO A 232 -13.45 6.66 -0.82
CA PRO A 232 -14.70 6.95 -0.13
C PRO A 232 -15.81 6.00 -0.59
N LEU A 233 -16.82 5.79 0.25
CA LEU A 233 -17.97 4.92 -0.09
C LEU A 233 -18.71 5.38 -1.35
N CYS A 234 -18.68 6.67 -1.69
CA CYS A 234 -19.29 7.21 -2.90
C CYS A 234 -18.52 6.91 -4.20
N SER A 235 -17.38 6.21 -4.13
CA SER A 235 -16.65 5.75 -5.32
C SER A 235 -17.29 4.55 -6.02
N CYS A 236 -18.28 3.91 -5.39
CA CYS A 236 -19.06 2.82 -5.97
C CYS A 236 -20.48 2.77 -5.39
N ASP A 237 -21.34 1.94 -5.97
CA ASP A 237 -22.69 1.68 -5.48
C ASP A 237 -22.65 1.00 -4.08
N PRO A 238 -23.65 1.25 -3.20
CA PRO A 238 -23.76 0.61 -1.89
C PRO A 238 -23.66 -0.92 -1.88
N PHE A 239 -24.08 -1.57 -2.96
CA PHE A 239 -23.95 -3.03 -3.15
C PHE A 239 -22.50 -3.52 -3.00
N PHE A 240 -21.52 -2.69 -3.39
CA PHE A 240 -20.09 -2.99 -3.37
C PHE A 240 -19.35 -2.55 -2.09
N TRP A 241 -20.03 -1.93 -1.11
CA TRP A 241 -19.37 -1.43 0.11
C TRP A 241 -18.70 -2.53 0.96
N LYS A 242 -19.01 -3.80 0.72
CA LYS A 242 -18.29 -4.93 1.35
C LYS A 242 -16.80 -4.99 0.99
N TYR A 243 -16.40 -4.33 -0.11
CA TYR A 243 -15.01 -4.21 -0.54
C TYR A 243 -14.31 -2.97 0.03
N MET A 244 -15.05 -2.07 0.64
CA MET A 244 -14.54 -0.81 1.18
C MET A 244 -14.26 -0.93 2.67
N PRO A 245 -13.17 -0.33 3.20
CA PRO A 245 -12.93 -0.28 4.62
C PRO A 245 -13.98 0.63 5.28
N ARG A 246 -14.60 0.13 6.36
CA ARG A 246 -15.62 0.87 7.12
C ARG A 246 -15.11 1.47 8.42
N HIS A 247 -13.94 1.06 8.89
CA HIS A 247 -13.35 1.54 10.13
C HIS A 247 -11.87 1.81 9.93
N ARG A 248 -11.41 2.90 10.54
CA ARG A 248 -10.00 3.19 10.66
C ARG A 248 -9.48 2.65 11.96
N GLU A 249 -8.51 1.79 11.86
CA GLU A 249 -7.68 1.46 13.00
C GLU A 249 -6.78 2.66 13.32
N LYS A 250 -6.60 2.93 14.62
CA LYS A 250 -5.65 3.96 15.05
C LYS A 250 -4.26 3.57 14.57
N MET A 251 -3.65 4.41 13.80
CA MET A 251 -2.33 4.20 13.25
C MET A 251 -1.33 5.13 13.96
N TYR A 252 -0.21 4.59 14.34
CA TYR A 252 0.93 5.36 14.85
C TYR A 252 1.97 5.47 13.75
N ASP A 253 2.50 6.66 13.53
CA ASP A 253 3.51 6.92 12.52
C ASP A 253 4.74 7.55 13.15
N GLN A 254 5.88 7.00 12.82
CA GLN A 254 7.18 7.58 13.14
C GLN A 254 7.80 8.28 11.92
N TYR A 255 7.02 8.42 10.86
CA TYR A 255 7.44 8.85 9.53
C TYR A 255 8.02 10.26 9.48
N LYS A 256 7.56 11.19 10.33
CA LYS A 256 7.87 12.62 10.15
C LYS A 256 9.26 13.04 10.59
N ASP A 257 9.94 12.26 11.39
CA ASP A 257 11.32 12.57 11.79
C ASP A 257 12.01 11.33 12.36
N PRO A 258 12.74 10.55 11.56
CA PRO A 258 13.48 9.39 12.04
C PRO A 258 14.53 9.77 13.12
N HIS A 259 14.96 11.04 13.14
CA HIS A 259 15.93 11.55 14.13
C HIS A 259 15.29 11.98 15.45
N LYS A 260 13.98 12.27 15.48
CA LYS A 260 13.30 12.75 16.71
C LYS A 260 12.70 11.65 17.57
N ASN A 261 12.66 10.42 17.08
CA ASN A 261 12.19 9.27 17.83
C ASN A 261 10.82 9.49 18.54
N VAL A 262 9.94 10.25 17.87
CA VAL A 262 8.62 10.60 18.36
C VAL A 262 7.57 9.74 17.66
N LEU A 263 6.88 8.91 18.45
CA LEU A 263 5.64 8.28 18.00
C LEU A 263 4.56 9.34 17.90
N VAL A 264 4.19 9.67 16.67
CA VAL A 264 3.05 10.54 16.41
C VAL A 264 1.87 9.65 16.06
N GLN A 265 0.79 9.71 16.83
CA GLN A 265 -0.48 9.17 16.38
C GLN A 265 -0.82 9.94 15.10
N ILE A 266 -0.96 9.22 13.97
CA ILE A 266 -1.45 9.85 12.74
C ILE A 266 -2.86 10.34 13.05
N ALA A 267 -2.97 11.62 13.30
CA ALA A 267 -4.24 12.28 13.27
C ALA A 267 -4.74 12.20 11.84
N ASP A 268 -5.84 11.53 11.63
CA ASP A 268 -6.83 11.61 10.54
C ASP A 268 -6.45 12.20 9.16
N ASN A 269 -5.16 12.31 8.83
CA ASN A 269 -4.71 12.89 7.55
C ASN A 269 -4.96 11.98 6.36
N VAL A 270 -5.14 10.68 6.60
CA VAL A 270 -5.54 9.71 5.59
C VAL A 270 -7.03 9.44 5.76
N GLY A 271 -7.83 9.85 4.75
CA GLY A 271 -9.28 9.69 4.72
C GLY A 271 -10.03 10.71 5.57
N THR A 272 -9.68 11.94 5.44
CA THR A 272 -10.44 13.05 5.99
C THR A 272 -11.77 13.24 5.25
N HIS A 273 -12.71 13.87 5.93
CA HIS A 273 -13.92 14.39 5.31
C HIS A 273 -13.81 15.91 5.28
N LYS A 274 -13.92 16.48 4.10
CA LYS A 274 -13.99 17.93 3.93
C LYS A 274 -15.43 18.41 4.05
N GLU A 275 -15.63 19.72 3.94
CA GLU A 275 -16.95 20.37 3.95
C GLU A 275 -17.94 19.78 2.94
N TYR A 276 -17.45 19.27 1.81
CA TYR A 276 -18.24 18.58 0.79
C TYR A 276 -18.97 17.34 1.29
N CYS A 277 -18.51 16.75 2.40
CA CYS A 277 -19.15 15.62 3.05
C CYS A 277 -20.05 16.04 4.24
N LYS A 278 -20.31 17.33 4.42
CA LYS A 278 -21.02 17.86 5.60
C LYS A 278 -22.37 17.19 5.80
N ASP A 279 -23.16 17.11 4.75
CA ASP A 279 -24.53 16.61 4.77
C ASP A 279 -24.66 15.16 4.26
N CYS A 280 -23.54 14.45 4.12
CA CYS A 280 -23.52 13.07 3.65
C CYS A 280 -24.01 12.11 4.73
N LYS A 281 -25.11 11.38 4.44
CA LYS A 281 -25.74 10.41 5.36
C LYS A 281 -24.82 9.27 5.82
N VAL A 282 -23.80 8.92 5.01
CA VAL A 282 -22.89 7.82 5.30
C VAL A 282 -21.52 8.27 5.82
N LYS A 283 -21.37 9.55 6.13
CA LYS A 283 -20.11 10.13 6.61
C LYS A 283 -19.52 9.39 7.81
N GLN A 284 -20.35 8.94 8.75
CA GLN A 284 -19.90 8.27 9.98
C GLN A 284 -19.25 6.89 9.72
N ILE A 285 -19.65 6.20 8.67
CA ILE A 285 -19.13 4.87 8.30
C ILE A 285 -18.13 4.92 7.15
N CYS A 286 -17.97 6.06 6.50
CA CYS A 286 -17.08 6.25 5.37
C CYS A 286 -15.66 6.58 5.85
N CYS A 287 -14.66 5.91 5.31
CA CYS A 287 -13.25 6.23 5.60
C CYS A 287 -12.73 7.50 4.90
N GLY A 288 -13.50 8.06 3.93
CA GLY A 288 -13.02 9.18 3.12
C GLY A 288 -11.87 8.79 2.19
N THR A 289 -11.11 9.79 1.76
CA THR A 289 -9.94 9.60 0.89
C THR A 289 -8.77 10.47 1.33
N TYR A 290 -7.66 10.46 0.59
CA TYR A 290 -6.51 11.31 0.86
C TYR A 290 -6.87 12.80 0.85
N PHE A 291 -6.25 13.55 1.72
CA PHE A 291 -6.39 15.01 1.80
C PHE A 291 -6.08 15.68 0.46
N THR A 292 -5.02 15.25 -0.20
CA THR A 292 -4.58 15.78 -1.49
C THR A 292 -5.61 15.58 -2.60
N ALA A 293 -6.40 14.52 -2.58
CA ALA A 293 -7.49 14.32 -3.54
C ALA A 293 -8.56 15.41 -3.40
N TYR A 294 -8.88 15.83 -2.17
CA TYR A 294 -9.82 16.94 -1.96
C TYR A 294 -9.26 18.28 -2.42
N ASP A 295 -7.97 18.52 -2.22
CA ASP A 295 -7.34 19.78 -2.63
C ASP A 295 -7.30 19.94 -4.14
N ILE A 296 -7.13 18.84 -4.87
CA ILE A 296 -7.06 18.81 -6.33
C ILE A 296 -8.43 18.83 -6.96
N CYS A 297 -9.30 17.93 -6.55
CA CYS A 297 -10.59 17.72 -7.19
C CYS A 297 -11.72 18.58 -6.56
N LYS A 298 -11.46 19.23 -5.42
CA LYS A 298 -12.40 20.11 -4.70
C LYS A 298 -13.75 19.42 -4.48
N SER A 299 -14.85 20.10 -4.80
CA SER A 299 -16.22 19.56 -4.71
C SER A 299 -16.50 18.39 -5.63
N GLU A 300 -15.70 18.19 -6.67
CA GLU A 300 -15.83 17.07 -7.60
C GLU A 300 -15.20 15.76 -7.08
N THR A 301 -14.47 15.81 -5.94
CA THR A 301 -13.82 14.65 -5.34
C THR A 301 -14.81 13.57 -4.94
N VAL A 302 -15.95 13.96 -4.40
CA VAL A 302 -16.93 13.06 -3.78
C VAL A 302 -18.33 13.29 -4.33
N ILE A 303 -19.17 12.27 -4.24
CA ILE A 303 -20.58 12.31 -4.55
C ILE A 303 -21.33 11.98 -3.24
N PRO A 304 -21.66 12.99 -2.41
CA PRO A 304 -22.32 12.75 -1.13
C PRO A 304 -23.68 12.06 -1.30
N TYR A 305 -24.00 11.14 -0.42
CA TYR A 305 -25.34 10.58 -0.27
C TYR A 305 -26.17 11.53 0.61
N VAL A 306 -27.04 12.34 0.01
CA VAL A 306 -27.91 13.31 0.68
C VAL A 306 -29.32 12.78 0.89
#